data_5ea3054915b57644a5d6475f7ba86bac
#
_entry.id   5ea3054915b57644a5d6475f7ba86bac
#
_cell.length_a   1.000
_cell.length_b   1.000
_cell.length_c   1.000
_cell.angle_alpha   90.00
_cell.angle_beta   90.00
_cell.angle_gamma   90.00
#
_symmetry.space_group_name_H-M   'P 1'
#
loop_
_entity.id
_entity.type
_entity.pdbx_description
1 polymer ?
#
loop_
_entity_poly.entity_id
_entity_poly.type
_entity_poly.pdbx_seq_one_letter_code
_entity_poly.pdbx_strand_id
1 'polypeptide(L)'
;DRLRSRGLGDVYKRQILPNLLNPFFSMVAHYINRALVNRGYRMLLCDTEYDYTKEREMVQMVAQNKVDGIIALTYNPDLKIPPDVRSVSIDRYLSGSTTCVASDNYNGGRLAAQKLVENGCKNLAFLRIGSPLTSETNKRRDGFVAECEAMQLPCTQKILMDDAPLSEFEHFLEENLKDGRLAFDGIFCVTDKLAVAVIKMLRRMGQRVPEDVQVIGYDGLRAFGDQDYYCSTIIQPVEAMAETCVELVLGETNPNTPSLLCLPVRYAYGGTTKA
;
A
#
# COMPACT_ATOMS: atom_id res chain seq x y z
N ASP A 1 -31.57 4.86 -45.75
CA ASP A 1 -30.53 4.05 -45.10
C ASP A 1 -29.50 4.92 -44.40
N ARG A 2 -29.81 5.30 -43.20
CA ARG A 2 -28.88 6.00 -42.34
C ARG A 2 -28.27 4.99 -41.35
N LEU A 3 -27.27 4.26 -41.80
CA LEU A 3 -26.28 3.68 -40.89
C LEU A 3 -25.52 4.83 -40.23
N ARG A 4 -26.10 5.38 -39.16
CA ARG A 4 -25.33 6.15 -38.21
C ARG A 4 -24.31 5.18 -37.62
N SER A 5 -23.08 5.24 -38.10
CA SER A 5 -21.95 4.75 -37.39
C SER A 5 -22.02 5.39 -35.98
N ARG A 6 -22.53 4.66 -35.00
CA ARG A 6 -22.21 4.93 -33.61
C ARG A 6 -20.71 4.72 -33.52
N GLY A 7 -19.98 5.80 -33.71
CA GLY A 7 -18.60 5.82 -33.25
C GLY A 7 -18.63 5.36 -31.81
N LEU A 8 -18.07 4.19 -31.57
CA LEU A 8 -17.72 3.72 -30.26
C LEU A 8 -16.72 4.75 -29.72
N GLY A 9 -17.22 5.79 -29.11
CA GLY A 9 -16.45 6.67 -28.26
C GLY A 9 -16.04 5.80 -27.07
N ASP A 10 -14.91 5.09 -27.21
CA ASP A 10 -14.35 4.34 -26.12
C ASP A 10 -14.09 5.31 -24.98
N VAL A 11 -14.86 5.19 -23.90
CA VAL A 11 -14.71 6.03 -22.71
C VAL A 11 -13.57 5.45 -21.90
N TYR A 12 -12.43 6.13 -21.95
CA TYR A 12 -11.21 5.70 -21.26
C TYR A 12 -11.08 6.36 -19.90
N LYS A 13 -10.71 5.57 -18.90
CA LYS A 13 -10.20 6.04 -17.61
C LYS A 13 -8.72 5.77 -17.54
N ARG A 14 -7.96 6.67 -16.94
CA ARG A 14 -6.51 6.49 -16.75
C ARG A 14 -6.18 6.18 -15.31
N GLN A 15 -5.32 5.20 -15.15
CA GLN A 15 -4.66 4.91 -13.89
C GLN A 15 -3.19 5.29 -13.99
N ILE A 16 -2.70 6.05 -13.02
CA ILE A 16 -1.30 6.39 -12.85
C ILE A 16 -0.77 5.56 -11.70
N LEU A 17 0.31 4.80 -11.95
CA LEU A 17 1.03 4.00 -10.94
C LEU A 17 2.51 4.36 -10.98
N PRO A 18 3.18 4.36 -9.82
CA PRO A 18 4.60 4.69 -9.75
C PRO A 18 5.50 3.58 -10.30
N ASN A 19 5.11 2.31 -10.18
CA ASN A 19 5.91 1.18 -10.67
C ASN A 19 5.08 -0.11 -10.72
N LEU A 20 4.94 -0.69 -11.91
CA LEU A 20 4.22 -1.96 -12.13
C LEU A 20 4.94 -3.20 -11.60
N LEU A 21 6.24 -3.12 -11.34
CA LEU A 21 6.99 -4.23 -10.74
C LEU A 21 6.72 -4.40 -9.24
N ASN A 22 6.01 -3.46 -8.63
CA ASN A 22 5.54 -3.62 -7.26
C ASN A 22 4.26 -4.49 -7.25
N PRO A 23 4.27 -5.67 -6.61
CA PRO A 23 3.12 -6.58 -6.63
C PRO A 23 1.82 -5.96 -6.10
N PHE A 24 1.91 -5.09 -5.10
CA PHE A 24 0.73 -4.37 -4.58
C PHE A 24 0.13 -3.45 -5.65
N PHE A 25 0.95 -2.69 -6.37
CA PHE A 25 0.47 -1.80 -7.43
C PHE A 25 -0.12 -2.57 -8.61
N SER A 26 0.49 -3.71 -8.97
CA SER A 26 -0.06 -4.60 -10.00
C SER A 26 -1.41 -5.17 -9.59
N MET A 27 -1.58 -5.52 -8.32
CA MET A 27 -2.86 -5.99 -7.77
C MET A 27 -3.92 -4.89 -7.80
N VAL A 28 -3.57 -3.66 -7.41
CA VAL A 28 -4.45 -2.48 -7.51
C VAL A 28 -4.90 -2.27 -8.97
N ALA A 29 -3.95 -2.30 -9.93
CA ALA A 29 -4.24 -2.14 -11.35
C ALA A 29 -5.20 -3.22 -11.86
N HIS A 30 -4.97 -4.48 -11.46
CA HIS A 30 -5.85 -5.60 -11.84
C HIS A 30 -7.30 -5.37 -11.39
N TYR A 31 -7.51 -5.03 -10.11
CA TYR A 31 -8.87 -4.85 -9.58
C TYR A 31 -9.56 -3.61 -10.15
N ILE A 32 -8.83 -2.50 -10.35
CA ILE A 32 -9.39 -1.30 -11.02
C ILE A 32 -9.80 -1.64 -12.47
N ASN A 33 -8.94 -2.32 -13.23
CA ASN A 33 -9.28 -2.73 -14.58
C ASN A 33 -10.53 -3.61 -14.61
N ARG A 34 -10.62 -4.58 -13.70
CA ARG A 34 -11.81 -5.47 -13.59
C ARG A 34 -13.08 -4.67 -13.27
N ALA A 35 -13.01 -3.75 -12.32
CA ALA A 35 -14.14 -2.90 -11.93
C ALA A 35 -14.60 -1.99 -13.08
N LEU A 36 -13.67 -1.44 -13.86
CA LEU A 36 -13.97 -0.62 -15.04
C LEU A 36 -14.59 -1.44 -16.17
N VAL A 37 -14.00 -2.59 -16.50
CA VAL A 37 -14.50 -3.48 -17.58
C VAL A 37 -15.93 -3.96 -17.28
N ASN A 38 -16.24 -4.32 -16.04
CA ASN A 38 -17.58 -4.71 -15.60
C ASN A 38 -18.62 -3.60 -15.80
N ARG A 39 -18.19 -2.34 -15.89
CA ARG A 39 -19.04 -1.16 -16.14
C ARG A 39 -18.95 -0.63 -17.58
N GLY A 40 -18.30 -1.37 -18.48
CA GLY A 40 -18.18 -1.01 -19.91
C GLY A 40 -17.12 0.06 -20.21
N TYR A 41 -16.20 0.31 -19.28
CA TYR A 41 -15.10 1.27 -19.45
C TYR A 41 -13.79 0.55 -19.75
N ARG A 42 -12.84 1.28 -20.33
CA ARG A 42 -11.48 0.80 -20.58
C ARG A 42 -10.48 1.58 -19.74
N MET A 43 -9.46 0.89 -19.26
CA MET A 43 -8.35 1.47 -18.52
C MET A 43 -7.17 1.75 -19.44
N LEU A 44 -6.60 2.94 -19.31
CA LEU A 44 -5.26 3.23 -19.81
C LEU A 44 -4.32 3.28 -18.60
N LEU A 45 -3.36 2.37 -18.56
CA LEU A 45 -2.40 2.28 -17.48
C LEU A 45 -1.14 3.07 -17.81
N CYS A 46 -0.73 3.95 -16.89
CA CYS A 46 0.48 4.76 -17.01
C CYS A 46 1.45 4.34 -15.90
N ASP A 47 2.54 3.68 -16.26
CA ASP A 47 3.66 3.39 -15.37
C ASP A 47 4.68 4.52 -15.49
N THR A 48 4.91 5.23 -14.40
CA THR A 48 5.74 6.45 -14.39
C THR A 48 7.16 6.21 -13.89
N GLU A 49 7.46 5.02 -13.36
CA GLU A 49 8.78 4.65 -12.82
C GLU A 49 9.31 5.69 -11.80
N TYR A 50 8.43 6.28 -11.00
CA TYR A 50 8.70 7.36 -10.04
C TYR A 50 9.18 8.67 -10.69
N ASP A 51 9.04 8.85 -12.02
CA ASP A 51 9.41 10.06 -12.73
C ASP A 51 8.28 11.09 -12.69
N TYR A 52 8.45 12.16 -11.93
CA TYR A 52 7.49 13.25 -11.77
C TYR A 52 7.26 14.05 -13.06
N THR A 53 8.19 14.01 -14.01
CA THR A 53 8.01 14.65 -15.32
C THR A 53 7.05 13.83 -16.16
N LYS A 54 7.25 12.50 -16.21
CA LYS A 54 6.32 11.59 -16.87
C LYS A 54 4.91 11.72 -16.30
N GLU A 55 4.75 11.83 -14.97
CA GLU A 55 3.44 12.03 -14.35
C GLU A 55 2.75 13.30 -14.83
N ARG A 56 3.47 14.44 -14.87
CA ARG A 56 2.91 15.71 -15.38
C ARG A 56 2.51 15.62 -16.85
N GLU A 57 3.35 15.03 -17.70
CA GLU A 57 3.06 14.81 -19.11
C GLU A 57 1.81 13.95 -19.30
N MET A 58 1.67 12.87 -18.52
CA MET A 58 0.50 12.00 -18.54
C MET A 58 -0.79 12.74 -18.15
N VAL A 59 -0.74 13.59 -17.12
CA VAL A 59 -1.89 14.40 -16.73
C VAL A 59 -2.26 15.43 -17.81
N GLN A 60 -1.29 16.09 -18.44
CA GLN A 60 -1.52 17.00 -19.55
C GLN A 60 -2.16 16.29 -20.75
N MET A 61 -1.67 15.10 -21.10
CA MET A 61 -2.23 14.30 -22.17
C MET A 61 -3.68 13.88 -21.87
N VAL A 62 -4.03 13.65 -20.59
CA VAL A 62 -5.42 13.38 -20.16
C VAL A 62 -6.33 14.55 -20.48
N ALA A 63 -5.93 15.76 -20.11
CA ALA A 63 -6.72 16.98 -20.36
C ALA A 63 -6.95 17.20 -21.87
N GLN A 64 -5.93 16.95 -22.69
CA GLN A 64 -6.02 17.12 -24.16
C GLN A 64 -6.89 16.08 -24.84
N ASN A 65 -6.94 14.83 -24.34
CA ASN A 65 -7.60 13.70 -24.98
C ASN A 65 -9.00 13.36 -24.43
N LYS A 66 -9.62 14.30 -23.69
CA LYS A 66 -10.99 14.15 -23.13
C LYS A 66 -11.20 12.81 -22.39
N VAL A 67 -10.23 12.44 -21.56
CA VAL A 67 -10.36 11.28 -20.67
C VAL A 67 -11.27 11.67 -19.51
N ASP A 68 -12.26 10.83 -19.19
CA ASP A 68 -13.32 11.17 -18.23
C ASP A 68 -12.88 11.14 -16.77
N GLY A 69 -11.68 10.64 -16.45
CA GLY A 69 -11.19 10.67 -15.06
C GLY A 69 -9.87 9.95 -14.85
N ILE A 70 -9.27 10.23 -13.71
CA ILE A 70 -7.97 9.69 -13.28
C ILE A 70 -8.11 9.00 -11.93
N ILE A 71 -7.55 7.79 -11.81
CA ILE A 71 -7.27 7.16 -10.52
C ILE A 71 -5.75 7.18 -10.36
N ALA A 72 -5.23 7.88 -9.34
CA ALA A 72 -3.81 8.10 -9.16
C ALA A 72 -3.29 7.48 -7.87
N LEU A 73 -2.21 6.73 -7.99
CA LEU A 73 -1.32 6.40 -6.89
C LEU A 73 0.02 7.03 -7.24
N THR A 74 0.42 8.09 -6.57
CA THR A 74 1.60 8.87 -6.92
C THR A 74 2.42 9.26 -5.69
N TYR A 75 3.71 9.46 -5.88
CA TYR A 75 4.63 10.01 -4.88
C TYR A 75 4.98 11.47 -5.17
N ASN A 76 4.38 12.08 -6.21
CA ASN A 76 4.61 13.47 -6.57
C ASN A 76 3.69 14.38 -5.75
N PRO A 77 4.20 15.16 -4.77
CA PRO A 77 3.38 16.03 -3.93
C PRO A 77 2.82 17.23 -4.70
N ASP A 78 3.45 17.57 -5.84
CA ASP A 78 3.10 18.73 -6.66
C ASP A 78 2.23 18.36 -7.87
N LEU A 79 1.78 17.13 -7.96
CA LEU A 79 0.92 16.69 -9.06
C LEU A 79 -0.42 17.42 -9.01
N LYS A 80 -0.67 18.25 -10.04
CA LYS A 80 -1.93 19.00 -10.19
C LYS A 80 -2.76 18.35 -11.28
N ILE A 81 -3.98 17.98 -10.91
CA ILE A 81 -4.97 17.47 -11.87
C ILE A 81 -5.90 18.64 -12.24
N PRO A 82 -6.18 18.86 -13.53
CA PRO A 82 -7.11 19.91 -13.96
C PRO A 82 -8.48 19.77 -13.27
N PRO A 83 -9.12 20.88 -12.87
CA PRO A 83 -10.36 20.83 -12.08
C PRO A 83 -11.56 20.25 -12.84
N ASP A 84 -11.51 20.21 -14.15
CA ASP A 84 -12.50 19.59 -15.04
C ASP A 84 -12.30 18.08 -15.23
N VAL A 85 -11.19 17.52 -14.71
CA VAL A 85 -10.91 16.09 -14.73
C VAL A 85 -11.25 15.48 -13.37
N ARG A 86 -12.20 14.56 -13.34
CA ARG A 86 -12.51 13.82 -12.13
C ARG A 86 -11.30 13.00 -11.68
N SER A 87 -10.99 13.06 -10.40
CA SER A 87 -9.81 12.36 -9.87
C SER A 87 -10.08 11.73 -8.52
N VAL A 88 -9.45 10.60 -8.31
CA VAL A 88 -9.41 9.85 -7.05
C VAL A 88 -7.97 9.44 -6.82
N SER A 89 -7.49 9.55 -5.58
CA SER A 89 -6.16 9.08 -5.20
C SER A 89 -6.23 7.86 -4.31
N ILE A 90 -5.15 7.07 -4.30
CA ILE A 90 -5.00 5.91 -3.43
C ILE A 90 -3.83 6.14 -2.49
N ASP A 91 -4.08 6.03 -1.17
CA ASP A 91 -3.09 6.17 -0.08
C ASP A 91 -2.28 7.47 -0.06
N ARG A 92 -2.50 8.38 -0.99
CA ARG A 92 -1.75 9.63 -1.15
C ARG A 92 -2.70 10.81 -1.29
N TYR A 93 -2.34 11.91 -0.67
CA TYR A 93 -3.10 13.15 -0.82
C TYR A 93 -2.66 13.88 -2.08
N LEU A 94 -3.61 14.25 -2.90
CA LEU A 94 -3.42 15.15 -4.04
C LEU A 94 -3.99 16.54 -3.71
N SER A 95 -3.43 17.57 -4.32
CA SER A 95 -3.95 18.92 -4.17
C SER A 95 -5.34 19.05 -4.80
N GLY A 96 -6.21 19.87 -4.18
CA GLY A 96 -7.56 20.15 -4.67
C GLY A 96 -8.66 19.32 -4.01
N SER A 97 -9.76 19.09 -4.72
CA SER A 97 -10.96 18.38 -4.22
C SER A 97 -10.91 16.86 -4.46
N THR A 98 -9.72 16.29 -4.60
CA THR A 98 -9.56 14.85 -4.86
C THR A 98 -9.82 14.05 -3.60
N THR A 99 -10.75 13.10 -3.66
CA THR A 99 -10.94 12.12 -2.59
C THR A 99 -9.81 11.11 -2.57
N CYS A 100 -9.25 10.86 -1.39
CA CYS A 100 -8.29 9.80 -1.16
C CYS A 100 -9.01 8.54 -0.66
N VAL A 101 -8.80 7.41 -1.32
CA VAL A 101 -9.25 6.09 -0.86
C VAL A 101 -8.05 5.36 -0.28
N ALA A 102 -8.14 4.91 0.95
CA ALA A 102 -7.06 4.25 1.65
C ALA A 102 -7.56 3.03 2.44
N SER A 103 -6.67 2.11 2.76
CA SER A 103 -6.92 1.16 3.83
C SER A 103 -6.85 1.86 5.19
N ASP A 104 -7.48 1.29 6.21
CA ASP A 104 -7.36 1.80 7.58
C ASP A 104 -5.96 1.47 8.14
N ASN A 105 -4.99 2.26 7.67
CA ASN A 105 -3.58 2.08 7.96
C ASN A 105 -3.27 2.21 9.46
N TYR A 106 -3.97 3.11 10.18
CA TYR A 106 -3.76 3.28 11.61
C TYR A 106 -4.20 2.04 12.40
N ASN A 107 -5.43 1.58 12.20
CA ASN A 107 -5.89 0.36 12.84
C ASN A 107 -5.14 -0.89 12.34
N GLY A 108 -4.66 -0.90 11.11
CA GLY A 108 -3.77 -1.96 10.61
C GLY A 108 -2.47 -2.06 11.38
N GLY A 109 -1.84 -0.92 11.72
CA GLY A 109 -0.67 -0.88 12.58
C GLY A 109 -0.97 -1.40 13.99
N ARG A 110 -2.07 -0.93 14.61
CA ARG A 110 -2.54 -1.43 15.90
C ARG A 110 -2.76 -2.94 15.89
N LEU A 111 -3.47 -3.44 14.90
CA LEU A 111 -3.75 -4.87 14.75
C LEU A 111 -2.47 -5.71 14.61
N ALA A 112 -1.43 -5.21 13.93
CA ALA A 112 -0.14 -5.89 13.86
C ALA A 112 0.53 -6.02 15.24
N ALA A 113 0.53 -4.95 16.06
CA ALA A 113 1.05 -5.00 17.42
C ALA A 113 0.24 -5.98 18.29
N GLN A 114 -1.09 -5.90 18.25
CA GLN A 114 -1.99 -6.79 19.00
C GLN A 114 -1.71 -8.25 18.66
N LYS A 115 -1.58 -8.59 17.38
CA LYS A 115 -1.32 -9.98 16.95
C LYS A 115 0.04 -10.50 17.39
N LEU A 116 1.09 -9.68 17.36
CA LEU A 116 2.39 -10.06 17.90
C LEU A 116 2.31 -10.33 19.40
N VAL A 117 1.62 -9.48 20.16
CA VAL A 117 1.46 -9.65 21.61
C VAL A 117 0.58 -10.85 21.96
N GLU A 118 -0.54 -11.05 21.28
CA GLU A 118 -1.39 -12.24 21.42
C GLU A 118 -0.58 -13.53 21.21
N ASN A 119 0.41 -13.51 20.32
CA ASN A 119 1.31 -14.62 20.04
C ASN A 119 2.54 -14.68 20.96
N GLY A 120 2.56 -13.87 22.02
CA GLY A 120 3.54 -13.92 23.12
C GLY A 120 4.78 -13.05 22.95
N CYS A 121 4.84 -12.16 21.93
CA CYS A 121 5.93 -11.20 21.80
C CYS A 121 5.87 -10.13 22.90
N LYS A 122 7.05 -9.72 23.39
CA LYS A 122 7.20 -8.73 24.47
C LYS A 122 8.08 -7.54 24.10
N ASN A 123 8.91 -7.69 23.10
CA ASN A 123 9.81 -6.64 22.62
C ASN A 123 9.58 -6.49 21.11
N LEU A 124 9.00 -5.36 20.71
CA LEU A 124 8.54 -5.18 19.34
C LEU A 124 9.48 -4.27 18.56
N ALA A 125 9.56 -4.50 17.24
CA ALA A 125 10.26 -3.61 16.33
C ALA A 125 9.37 -3.26 15.13
N PHE A 126 9.52 -2.02 14.65
CA PHE A 126 8.89 -1.53 13.42
C PHE A 126 9.96 -1.21 12.39
N LEU A 127 9.84 -1.80 11.20
CA LEU A 127 10.76 -1.58 10.09
C LEU A 127 10.05 -0.96 8.88
N ARG A 128 10.62 0.12 8.36
CA ARG A 128 10.08 0.83 7.21
C ARG A 128 11.17 1.28 6.26
N ILE A 129 10.92 1.13 4.97
CA ILE A 129 11.59 1.85 3.89
C ILE A 129 10.52 2.59 3.10
N GLY A 130 10.75 3.85 2.76
CA GLY A 130 9.76 4.61 2.02
C GLY A 130 10.00 6.12 2.03
N SER A 131 9.25 6.80 1.18
CA SER A 131 9.28 8.25 1.01
C SER A 131 9.05 9.00 2.33
N PRO A 132 9.72 10.16 2.55
CA PRO A 132 9.47 11.03 3.69
C PRO A 132 8.13 11.76 3.60
N LEU A 133 7.47 11.72 2.42
CA LEU A 133 6.24 12.45 2.18
C LEU A 133 5.10 11.94 3.06
N THR A 134 4.30 12.86 3.55
CA THR A 134 3.11 12.55 4.33
C THR A 134 2.10 11.78 3.49
N SER A 135 1.65 10.65 4.00
CA SER A 135 0.70 9.77 3.33
C SER A 135 -0.07 8.93 4.34
N GLU A 136 -1.16 8.32 3.89
CA GLU A 136 -1.92 7.38 4.73
C GLU A 136 -1.07 6.21 5.21
N THR A 137 -0.09 5.75 4.41
CA THR A 137 0.78 4.62 4.80
C THR A 137 1.67 4.92 6.01
N ASN A 138 1.92 6.20 6.35
CA ASN A 138 2.68 6.56 7.56
C ASN A 138 1.92 6.17 8.83
N LYS A 139 0.60 6.15 8.76
CA LYS A 139 -0.28 5.79 9.88
C LYS A 139 -0.12 4.33 10.32
N ARG A 140 0.47 3.45 9.49
CA ARG A 140 0.84 2.07 9.91
C ARG A 140 1.79 2.10 11.10
N ARG A 141 2.82 2.97 11.03
CA ARG A 141 3.76 3.18 12.15
C ARG A 141 3.05 3.78 13.35
N ASP A 142 2.26 4.84 13.10
CA ASP A 142 1.65 5.61 14.17
C ASP A 142 0.69 4.74 14.99
N GLY A 143 -0.09 3.89 14.33
CA GLY A 143 -0.96 2.92 14.99
C GLY A 143 -0.18 1.83 15.74
N PHE A 144 0.90 1.30 15.15
CA PHE A 144 1.73 0.29 15.79
C PHE A 144 2.40 0.82 17.07
N VAL A 145 3.01 2.00 16.98
CA VAL A 145 3.67 2.65 18.13
C VAL A 145 2.67 2.99 19.22
N ALA A 146 1.51 3.57 18.85
CA ALA A 146 0.47 3.91 19.82
C ALA A 146 -0.05 2.68 20.58
N GLU A 147 -0.17 1.52 19.89
CA GLU A 147 -0.59 0.28 20.55
C GLU A 147 0.50 -0.27 21.47
N CYS A 148 1.78 -0.21 21.06
CA CYS A 148 2.89 -0.58 21.93
C CYS A 148 2.93 0.29 23.21
N GLU A 149 2.74 1.60 23.07
CA GLU A 149 2.68 2.54 24.21
C GLU A 149 1.50 2.22 25.13
N ALA A 150 0.32 1.96 24.58
CA ALA A 150 -0.87 1.60 25.34
C ALA A 150 -0.69 0.28 26.14
N MET A 151 0.09 -0.65 25.59
CA MET A 151 0.44 -1.92 26.23
C MET A 151 1.70 -1.82 27.12
N GLN A 152 2.36 -0.66 27.18
CA GLN A 152 3.62 -0.43 27.90
C GLN A 152 4.75 -1.36 27.45
N LEU A 153 4.83 -1.64 26.14
CA LEU A 153 5.84 -2.51 25.55
C LEU A 153 6.94 -1.70 24.84
N PRO A 154 8.20 -2.17 24.91
CA PRO A 154 9.28 -1.57 24.14
C PRO A 154 9.00 -1.69 22.63
N CYS A 155 9.23 -0.59 21.90
CA CYS A 155 9.10 -0.55 20.47
C CYS A 155 10.34 0.10 19.82
N THR A 156 11.20 -0.70 19.23
CA THR A 156 12.37 -0.22 18.48
C THR A 156 11.96 0.08 17.04
N GLN A 157 12.48 1.17 16.46
CA GLN A 157 12.13 1.57 15.11
C GLN A 157 13.38 1.73 14.23
N LYS A 158 13.35 1.19 13.01
CA LYS A 158 14.31 1.51 11.94
C LYS A 158 13.55 1.98 10.71
N ILE A 159 13.77 3.23 10.35
CA ILE A 159 13.10 3.88 9.22
C ILE A 159 14.19 4.29 8.23
N LEU A 160 14.09 3.81 7.01
CA LEU A 160 14.98 4.13 5.91
C LEU A 160 14.24 4.91 4.82
N MET A 161 14.99 5.72 4.08
CA MET A 161 14.51 6.41 2.90
C MET A 161 14.46 5.45 1.70
N ASP A 162 13.68 5.78 0.66
CA ASP A 162 13.43 4.93 -0.51
C ASP A 162 14.71 4.52 -1.26
N ASP A 163 15.75 5.34 -1.23
CA ASP A 163 17.04 5.12 -1.89
C ASP A 163 18.07 4.37 -1.02
N ALA A 164 17.75 4.11 0.24
CA ALA A 164 18.64 3.41 1.13
C ALA A 164 18.78 1.93 0.75
N PRO A 165 19.99 1.35 0.81
CA PRO A 165 20.18 -0.05 0.50
C PRO A 165 19.57 -0.94 1.59
N LEU A 166 19.01 -2.08 1.18
CA LEU A 166 18.41 -3.04 2.14
C LEU A 166 19.43 -3.60 3.16
N SER A 167 20.73 -3.53 2.87
CA SER A 167 21.80 -3.90 3.81
C SER A 167 21.79 -3.08 5.11
N GLU A 168 21.21 -1.89 5.10
CA GLU A 168 21.01 -1.11 6.33
C GLU A 168 20.07 -1.81 7.35
N PHE A 169 19.11 -2.59 6.87
CA PHE A 169 18.31 -3.42 7.77
C PHE A 169 19.10 -4.62 8.29
N GLU A 170 19.95 -5.24 7.46
CA GLU A 170 20.81 -6.34 7.88
C GLU A 170 21.77 -5.87 8.98
N HIS A 171 22.42 -4.72 8.78
CA HIS A 171 23.28 -4.11 9.79
C HIS A 171 22.51 -3.76 11.09
N PHE A 172 21.31 -3.18 10.97
CA PHE A 172 20.46 -2.92 12.12
C PHE A 172 20.10 -4.21 12.90
N LEU A 173 19.81 -5.29 12.21
CA LEU A 173 19.52 -6.58 12.85
C LEU A 173 20.76 -7.15 13.54
N GLU A 174 21.96 -7.03 12.94
CA GLU A 174 23.25 -7.44 13.51
C GLU A 174 23.59 -6.66 14.79
N GLU A 175 23.41 -5.33 14.77
CA GLU A 175 23.63 -4.49 15.96
C GLU A 175 22.72 -4.85 17.16
N ASN A 176 21.54 -5.39 16.87
CA ASN A 176 20.56 -5.81 17.87
C ASN A 176 20.64 -7.30 18.20
N LEU A 177 21.63 -8.03 17.65
CA LEU A 177 21.86 -9.45 17.93
C LEU A 177 22.95 -9.59 18.99
N LYS A 178 22.60 -10.12 20.17
CA LYS A 178 23.54 -10.37 21.28
C LYS A 178 23.40 -11.82 21.73
N ASP A 179 24.51 -12.50 21.84
CA ASP A 179 24.58 -13.92 22.29
C ASP A 179 23.62 -14.84 21.51
N GLY A 180 23.50 -14.58 20.18
CA GLY A 180 22.62 -15.34 19.27
C GLY A 180 21.13 -15.04 19.40
N ARG A 181 20.74 -13.99 20.15
CA ARG A 181 19.35 -13.58 20.32
C ARG A 181 19.15 -12.12 19.93
N LEU A 182 18.08 -11.84 19.22
CA LEU A 182 17.67 -10.46 18.94
C LEU A 182 17.11 -9.77 20.19
N ALA A 183 17.29 -8.45 20.26
CA ALA A 183 16.72 -7.61 21.30
C ALA A 183 15.18 -7.53 21.24
N PHE A 184 14.57 -7.96 20.13
CA PHE A 184 13.13 -7.98 19.91
C PHE A 184 12.69 -9.33 19.34
N ASP A 185 11.49 -9.76 19.73
CA ASP A 185 10.90 -11.05 19.40
C ASP A 185 9.71 -10.96 18.43
N GLY A 186 9.26 -9.73 18.13
CA GLY A 186 8.21 -9.43 17.16
C GLY A 186 8.57 -8.25 16.27
N ILE A 187 8.44 -8.42 14.95
CA ILE A 187 8.75 -7.38 13.95
C ILE A 187 7.51 -7.11 13.10
N PHE A 188 7.14 -5.84 13.00
CA PHE A 188 6.18 -5.37 12.00
C PHE A 188 6.91 -4.64 10.88
N CYS A 189 6.82 -5.16 9.66
CA CYS A 189 7.35 -4.54 8.45
C CYS A 189 6.24 -3.79 7.71
N VAL A 190 6.53 -2.57 7.26
CA VAL A 190 5.56 -1.68 6.62
C VAL A 190 4.89 -2.27 5.36
N THR A 191 5.50 -3.28 4.72
CA THR A 191 4.98 -4.03 3.56
C THR A 191 5.39 -5.49 3.61
N ASP A 192 4.66 -6.36 2.92
CA ASP A 192 5.02 -7.77 2.74
C ASP A 192 6.35 -7.95 2.01
N LYS A 193 6.64 -7.08 1.03
CA LYS A 193 7.93 -7.09 0.31
C LYS A 193 9.11 -6.91 1.28
N LEU A 194 9.00 -5.96 2.22
CA LEU A 194 10.02 -5.77 3.25
C LEU A 194 10.06 -6.94 4.22
N ALA A 195 8.90 -7.46 4.64
CA ALA A 195 8.83 -8.61 5.55
C ALA A 195 9.57 -9.82 4.99
N VAL A 196 9.34 -10.16 3.71
CA VAL A 196 10.04 -11.26 3.03
C VAL A 196 11.56 -11.05 3.00
N ALA A 197 12.02 -9.81 2.75
CA ALA A 197 13.45 -9.50 2.77
C ALA A 197 14.04 -9.68 4.18
N VAL A 198 13.37 -9.15 5.21
CA VAL A 198 13.76 -9.26 6.62
C VAL A 198 13.79 -10.73 7.08
N ILE A 199 12.79 -11.53 6.73
CA ILE A 199 12.75 -12.95 7.05
C ILE A 199 13.97 -13.68 6.45
N LYS A 200 14.37 -13.35 5.22
CA LYS A 200 15.58 -13.93 4.60
C LYS A 200 16.85 -13.51 5.34
N MET A 201 16.97 -12.25 5.79
CA MET A 201 18.08 -11.78 6.60
C MET A 201 18.16 -12.54 7.93
N LEU A 202 17.04 -12.59 8.66
CA LEU A 202 16.94 -13.32 9.94
C LEU A 202 17.39 -14.77 9.82
N ARG A 203 16.92 -15.47 8.79
CA ARG A 203 17.30 -16.89 8.55
C ARG A 203 18.80 -17.03 8.25
N ARG A 204 19.42 -16.11 7.49
CA ARG A 204 20.87 -16.10 7.27
C ARG A 204 21.66 -15.89 8.56
N MET A 205 21.10 -15.12 9.51
CA MET A 205 21.67 -14.86 10.83
C MET A 205 21.37 -15.99 11.84
N GLY A 206 20.80 -17.12 11.39
CA GLY A 206 20.50 -18.27 12.23
C GLY A 206 19.24 -18.12 13.09
N GLN A 207 18.43 -17.06 12.88
CA GLN A 207 17.17 -16.87 13.60
C GLN A 207 16.06 -17.69 12.94
N ARG A 208 15.31 -18.43 13.73
CA ARG A 208 14.14 -19.19 13.27
C ARG A 208 12.91 -18.27 13.30
N VAL A 209 12.16 -18.27 12.20
CA VAL A 209 10.90 -17.56 12.08
C VAL A 209 9.81 -18.62 11.85
N PRO A 210 8.84 -18.75 12.76
CA PRO A 210 8.44 -17.82 13.83
C PRO A 210 9.00 -18.14 15.23
N GLU A 211 9.81 -19.16 15.45
CA GLU A 211 10.15 -19.69 16.77
C GLU A 211 10.93 -18.69 17.65
N ASP A 212 11.97 -18.06 17.10
CA ASP A 212 12.84 -17.11 17.80
C ASP A 212 12.35 -15.66 17.63
N VAL A 213 11.84 -15.33 16.43
CA VAL A 213 11.32 -14.03 16.07
C VAL A 213 10.10 -14.16 15.17
N GLN A 214 9.04 -13.43 15.47
CA GLN A 214 7.83 -13.40 14.65
C GLN A 214 7.82 -12.18 13.74
N VAL A 215 7.30 -12.31 12.52
CA VAL A 215 7.27 -11.22 11.54
C VAL A 215 5.87 -11.08 10.95
N ILE A 216 5.36 -9.85 10.94
CA ILE A 216 4.13 -9.46 10.26
C ILE A 216 4.47 -8.44 9.17
N GLY A 217 3.91 -8.63 7.97
CA GLY A 217 3.95 -7.68 6.87
C GLY A 217 2.65 -6.87 6.74
N TYR A 218 2.50 -6.21 5.61
CA TYR A 218 1.32 -5.45 5.23
C TYR A 218 1.16 -5.54 3.72
N ASP A 219 -0.04 -5.67 3.20
CA ASP A 219 -0.56 -5.67 1.83
C ASP A 219 -1.43 -6.89 1.54
N GLY A 220 -1.14 -8.07 2.12
CA GLY A 220 -1.87 -9.31 1.88
C GLY A 220 -1.44 -10.00 0.58
N LEU A 221 -0.14 -9.94 0.24
CA LEU A 221 0.38 -10.55 -0.97
C LEU A 221 0.45 -12.09 -0.87
N ARG A 222 0.07 -12.75 -1.98
CA ARG A 222 0.09 -14.21 -2.11
C ARG A 222 1.04 -14.66 -3.21
N ALA A 223 1.58 -15.87 -3.07
CA ALA A 223 2.48 -16.46 -4.06
C ALA A 223 1.75 -16.76 -5.38
N PHE A 224 0.56 -17.37 -5.31
CA PHE A 224 -0.28 -17.71 -6.46
C PHE A 224 -1.75 -17.65 -6.06
N GLY A 225 -2.52 -16.72 -6.64
CA GLY A 225 -3.98 -16.69 -6.53
C GLY A 225 -4.51 -16.92 -5.11
N ASP A 226 -5.13 -18.08 -4.87
CA ASP A 226 -5.73 -18.47 -3.59
C ASP A 226 -4.79 -19.19 -2.63
N GLN A 227 -3.50 -19.32 -2.99
CA GLN A 227 -2.52 -19.98 -2.13
C GLN A 227 -2.10 -19.10 -0.93
N ASP A 228 -1.20 -19.65 -0.12
CA ASP A 228 -0.73 -19.04 1.13
C ASP A 228 -0.13 -17.64 0.93
N TYR A 229 -0.27 -16.81 1.94
CA TYR A 229 0.39 -15.51 2.01
C TYR A 229 1.91 -15.69 2.10
N TYR A 230 2.67 -14.74 1.57
CA TYR A 230 4.13 -14.75 1.67
C TYR A 230 4.65 -14.71 3.12
N CYS A 231 3.87 -14.11 4.00
CA CYS A 231 4.11 -14.01 5.44
C CYS A 231 2.78 -13.72 6.15
N SER A 232 2.74 -13.84 7.45
CA SER A 232 1.64 -13.29 8.24
C SER A 232 1.54 -11.80 7.97
N THR A 233 0.34 -11.29 7.70
CA THR A 233 0.18 -9.97 7.09
C THR A 233 -1.11 -9.28 7.49
N ILE A 234 -1.10 -7.95 7.41
CA ILE A 234 -2.32 -7.14 7.42
C ILE A 234 -2.80 -6.98 5.97
N ILE A 235 -3.97 -7.52 5.67
CA ILE A 235 -4.55 -7.51 4.33
C ILE A 235 -5.23 -6.17 4.08
N GLN A 236 -4.85 -5.51 3.00
CA GLN A 236 -5.59 -4.39 2.45
C GLN A 236 -6.80 -4.87 1.65
N PRO A 237 -7.96 -4.22 1.74
CA PRO A 237 -9.16 -4.60 0.99
C PRO A 237 -9.10 -4.06 -0.45
N VAL A 238 -8.07 -4.47 -1.23
CA VAL A 238 -7.73 -3.86 -2.53
C VAL A 238 -8.88 -3.92 -3.53
N GLU A 239 -9.65 -5.01 -3.53
CA GLU A 239 -10.82 -5.12 -4.39
C GLU A 239 -11.88 -4.06 -4.06
N ALA A 240 -12.21 -3.91 -2.77
CA ALA A 240 -13.16 -2.90 -2.32
C ALA A 240 -12.63 -1.46 -2.54
N MET A 241 -11.32 -1.24 -2.34
CA MET A 241 -10.69 0.05 -2.65
C MET A 241 -10.82 0.39 -4.14
N ALA A 242 -10.57 -0.58 -5.03
CA ALA A 242 -10.68 -0.41 -6.46
C ALA A 242 -12.13 -0.11 -6.90
N GLU A 243 -13.11 -0.85 -6.37
CA GLU A 243 -14.53 -0.59 -6.61
C GLU A 243 -14.93 0.82 -6.16
N THR A 244 -14.54 1.23 -4.96
CA THR A 244 -14.78 2.58 -4.43
C THR A 244 -14.14 3.65 -5.31
N CYS A 245 -12.88 3.49 -5.75
CA CYS A 245 -12.23 4.42 -6.66
C CYS A 245 -12.97 4.55 -7.99
N VAL A 246 -13.42 3.43 -8.55
CA VAL A 246 -14.15 3.42 -9.82
C VAL A 246 -15.52 4.08 -9.66
N GLU A 247 -16.24 3.81 -8.59
CA GLU A 247 -17.53 4.47 -8.30
C GLU A 247 -17.37 5.99 -8.18
N LEU A 248 -16.36 6.46 -7.46
CA LEU A 248 -16.08 7.88 -7.29
C LEU A 248 -15.70 8.56 -8.61
N VAL A 249 -14.87 7.92 -9.44
CA VAL A 249 -14.41 8.52 -10.70
C VAL A 249 -15.49 8.48 -11.79
N LEU A 250 -16.46 7.57 -11.69
CA LEU A 250 -17.59 7.45 -12.64
C LEU A 250 -18.83 8.24 -12.17
N GLY A 251 -19.01 8.37 -10.87
CA GLY A 251 -20.15 9.01 -10.24
C GLY A 251 -20.24 10.52 -10.52
N GLU A 252 -21.37 11.11 -10.19
CA GLU A 252 -21.49 12.56 -10.10
C GLU A 252 -20.71 13.05 -8.86
N THR A 253 -20.06 14.22 -8.97
CA THR A 253 -19.38 14.83 -7.83
C THR A 253 -20.43 15.20 -6.76
N ASN A 254 -20.36 14.53 -5.62
CA ASN A 254 -21.16 14.88 -4.47
C ASN A 254 -20.32 15.80 -3.56
N PRO A 255 -20.75 17.05 -3.32
CA PRO A 255 -20.01 17.99 -2.45
C PRO A 255 -19.85 17.48 -1.01
N ASN A 256 -20.64 16.48 -0.61
CA ASN A 256 -20.55 15.83 0.71
C ASN A 256 -19.64 14.60 0.71
N THR A 257 -18.97 14.26 -0.40
CA THR A 257 -18.01 13.15 -0.40
C THR A 257 -16.81 13.51 0.49
N PRO A 258 -16.46 12.67 1.46
CA PRO A 258 -15.32 12.94 2.32
C PRO A 258 -14.02 13.05 1.52
N SER A 259 -13.10 13.88 1.98
CA SER A 259 -11.76 13.98 1.38
C SER A 259 -10.92 12.71 1.58
N LEU A 260 -11.28 11.88 2.57
CA LEU A 260 -10.64 10.61 2.87
C LEU A 260 -11.70 9.53 3.16
N LEU A 261 -11.56 8.39 2.48
CA LEU A 261 -12.32 7.17 2.73
C LEU A 261 -11.37 6.05 3.13
N CYS A 262 -11.48 5.59 4.38
CA CYS A 262 -10.69 4.49 4.91
C CYS A 262 -11.51 3.20 4.92
N LEU A 263 -10.97 2.12 4.34
CA LEU A 263 -11.58 0.80 4.33
C LEU A 263 -10.92 -0.12 5.36
N PRO A 264 -11.70 -0.96 6.07
CA PRO A 264 -11.18 -1.80 7.15
C PRO A 264 -10.22 -2.86 6.62
N VAL A 265 -9.17 -3.12 7.40
CA VAL A 265 -8.17 -4.15 7.15
C VAL A 265 -8.40 -5.36 8.05
N ARG A 266 -7.72 -6.48 7.74
CA ARG A 266 -7.78 -7.69 8.56
C ARG A 266 -6.42 -8.37 8.60
N TYR A 267 -6.15 -9.12 9.67
CA TYR A 267 -4.98 -9.97 9.78
C TYR A 267 -5.18 -11.29 9.04
N ALA A 268 -4.11 -11.82 8.46
CA ALA A 268 -4.04 -13.19 7.95
C ALA A 268 -2.74 -13.87 8.41
N TYR A 269 -2.89 -15.11 8.80
CA TYR A 269 -1.76 -16.00 9.09
C TYR A 269 -1.07 -16.44 7.80
N GLY A 270 0.27 -16.41 7.80
CA GLY A 270 1.12 -16.80 6.68
C GLY A 270 2.40 -17.55 7.13
N GLY A 271 2.35 -18.19 8.31
CA GLY A 271 3.43 -19.05 8.81
C GLY A 271 4.64 -18.32 9.39
N THR A 272 4.60 -17.00 9.53
CA THR A 272 5.72 -16.21 10.11
C THR A 272 5.41 -15.64 11.48
N THR A 273 4.27 -16.01 12.04
CA THR A 273 3.88 -15.85 13.45
C THR A 273 3.53 -17.20 14.01
N LYS A 274 3.50 -17.32 15.33
CA LYS A 274 2.89 -18.49 16.01
C LYS A 274 1.38 -18.48 15.74
N ALA A 275 0.79 -19.68 15.74
CA ALA A 275 -0.65 -19.86 15.53
C ALA A 275 -1.42 -19.67 16.84
#